data_9ab1f4c53f25618d6aeab5ae6f54d434
#
_entry.id   9ab1f4c53f25618d6aeab5ae6f54d434
#
_cell.length_a   1.000
_cell.length_b   1.000
_cell.length_c   1.000
_cell.angle_alpha   90.00
_cell.angle_beta   90.00
_cell.angle_gamma   90.00
#
_symmetry.space_group_name_H-M   'P 1'
#
loop_
_entity.id
_entity.type
_entity.pdbx_description
1 polymer ?
#
loop_
_entity_poly.entity_id
_entity_poly.type
_entity_poly.pdbx_seq_one_letter_code
_entity_poly.pdbx_strand_id
1 'polypeptide(L)'
;MKKILLIVLLINAYSIYGEAIVNIEDQRNEGQIGFFSKVGFQLSGSRGNEDRDFYSLNLRLDNNTENIESFLIAQTSERKKNEIKTSDSTFVHGRLIFLNETRFSTEFFVQHSKNPFRSFLTRDVLGFGTRINIDDSTKIGFGLLTEDEEDLQGNESDTERLSIYFTDKYTLAENIDLSVTTYYQPSVDESKDYKASILAGLNFSVNKNVDISLQISS
;
A
#
# COMPACT_ATOMS: atom_id res chain seq x y z
N MET A 1 1.99 11.07 -32.29
CA MET A 1 0.71 11.19 -31.58
C MET A 1 0.42 9.86 -30.92
N LYS A 2 0.83 9.68 -29.64
CA LYS A 2 0.49 8.48 -28.85
C LYS A 2 -0.96 8.59 -28.44
N LYS A 3 -1.77 7.63 -28.84
CA LYS A 3 -3.19 7.56 -28.44
C LYS A 3 -3.21 7.24 -26.95
N ILE A 4 -3.63 8.19 -26.13
CA ILE A 4 -3.95 8.00 -24.73
C ILE A 4 -5.19 7.10 -24.70
N LEU A 5 -5.01 5.83 -24.39
CA LEU A 5 -6.11 4.92 -24.09
C LEU A 5 -6.53 5.18 -22.65
N LEU A 6 -7.38 6.18 -22.44
CA LEU A 6 -7.99 6.45 -21.15
C LEU A 6 -9.05 5.37 -20.92
N ILE A 7 -8.67 4.28 -20.26
CA ILE A 7 -9.65 3.29 -19.77
C ILE A 7 -10.25 3.89 -18.49
N VAL A 8 -11.32 4.64 -18.64
CA VAL A 8 -12.19 5.03 -17.53
C VAL A 8 -13.03 3.78 -17.20
N LEU A 9 -12.54 2.97 -16.29
CA LEU A 9 -13.36 1.96 -15.64
C LEU A 9 -14.31 2.69 -14.68
N LEU A 10 -15.54 2.94 -15.14
CA LEU A 10 -16.65 3.35 -14.29
C LEU A 10 -17.01 2.16 -13.40
N ILE A 11 -16.31 2.02 -12.29
CA ILE A 11 -16.71 1.11 -11.22
C ILE A 11 -17.91 1.77 -10.54
N ASN A 12 -19.10 1.22 -10.76
CA ASN A 12 -20.24 1.51 -9.91
C ASN A 12 -19.86 1.09 -8.49
N ALA A 13 -19.67 2.06 -7.61
CA ALA A 13 -19.36 1.84 -6.21
C ALA A 13 -20.59 1.24 -5.50
N TYR A 14 -20.74 -0.07 -5.62
CA TYR A 14 -21.47 -0.82 -4.61
C TYR A 14 -20.55 -0.93 -3.39
N SER A 15 -21.09 -0.72 -2.21
CA SER A 15 -20.37 -0.76 -0.93
C SER A 15 -19.43 -1.95 -0.87
N ILE A 16 -18.15 -1.70 -1.06
CA ILE A 16 -17.10 -2.72 -0.99
C ILE A 16 -16.76 -2.84 0.50
N TYR A 17 -17.23 -3.91 1.12
CA TYR A 17 -16.81 -4.30 2.46
C TYR A 17 -15.48 -5.06 2.32
N GLY A 18 -14.38 -4.39 2.50
CA GLY A 18 -13.06 -5.00 2.54
C GLY A 18 -11.99 -4.00 2.10
N GLU A 19 -11.11 -3.65 3.04
CA GLU A 19 -9.97 -2.82 2.72
C GLU A 19 -8.95 -3.66 1.93
N ALA A 20 -8.66 -3.23 0.71
CA ALA A 20 -7.62 -3.84 -0.10
C ALA A 20 -6.25 -3.76 0.62
N ILE A 21 -5.37 -4.67 0.27
CA ILE A 21 -3.97 -4.68 0.73
C ILE A 21 -3.39 -3.28 0.51
N VAL A 22 -2.71 -2.78 1.54
CA VAL A 22 -2.07 -1.46 1.50
C VAL A 22 -1.17 -1.34 0.26
N ASN A 23 -1.42 -0.32 -0.53
CA ASN A 23 -0.58 0.00 -1.67
C ASN A 23 0.78 0.49 -1.18
N ILE A 24 1.81 -0.29 -1.45
CA ILE A 24 3.20 0.01 -1.06
C ILE A 24 4.09 0.34 -2.27
N GLU A 25 3.54 0.33 -3.48
CA GLU A 25 4.31 0.61 -4.69
C GLU A 25 4.90 2.02 -4.70
N ASP A 26 4.15 3.01 -4.18
CA ASP A 26 4.64 4.38 -4.04
C ASP A 26 5.77 4.52 -3.00
N GLN A 27 5.92 3.52 -2.15
CA GLN A 27 6.92 3.52 -1.10
C GLN A 27 8.21 2.80 -1.50
N ARG A 28 8.34 2.30 -2.72
CA ARG A 28 9.55 1.61 -3.18
C ARG A 28 10.67 2.58 -3.49
N ASN A 29 11.88 2.26 -3.04
CA ASN A 29 13.13 2.96 -3.37
C ASN A 29 13.82 2.26 -4.55
N GLU A 30 13.15 2.23 -5.70
CA GLU A 30 13.66 1.57 -6.91
C GLU A 30 14.98 2.18 -7.37
N GLY A 31 15.93 1.32 -7.75
CA GLY A 31 17.22 1.73 -8.32
C GLY A 31 18.23 2.32 -7.32
N GLN A 32 17.89 2.40 -6.04
CA GLN A 32 18.84 2.82 -5.01
C GLN A 32 19.52 1.60 -4.40
N ILE A 33 20.82 1.40 -4.68
CA ILE A 33 21.61 0.31 -4.10
C ILE A 33 22.16 0.73 -2.74
N GLY A 34 22.10 -0.17 -1.76
CA GLY A 34 22.62 0.04 -0.41
C GLY A 34 21.60 -0.23 0.69
N PHE A 35 22.01 0.06 1.91
CA PHE A 35 21.15 -0.02 3.08
C PHE A 35 20.65 1.37 3.47
N PHE A 36 19.34 1.49 3.60
CA PHE A 36 18.67 2.74 4.00
C PHE A 36 17.75 2.47 5.18
N SER A 37 17.66 3.43 6.09
CA SER A 37 16.72 3.35 7.21
C SER A 37 16.05 4.70 7.43
N LYS A 38 14.77 4.66 7.78
CA LYS A 38 14.00 5.84 8.16
C LYS A 38 13.18 5.53 9.39
N VAL A 39 13.30 6.37 10.40
CA VAL A 39 12.49 6.30 11.63
C VAL A 39 11.72 7.61 11.76
N GLY A 40 10.43 7.51 11.98
CA GLY A 40 9.56 8.64 12.28
C GLY A 40 8.83 8.40 13.60
N PHE A 41 8.82 9.41 14.44
CA PHE A 41 8.06 9.41 15.68
C PHE A 41 7.23 10.69 15.76
N GLN A 42 5.97 10.56 16.13
CA GLN A 42 5.09 11.70 16.34
C GLN A 42 4.35 11.53 17.66
N LEU A 43 4.36 12.60 18.44
CA LEU A 43 3.58 12.72 19.68
C LEU A 43 2.86 14.05 19.64
N SER A 44 1.58 14.05 19.91
CA SER A 44 0.80 15.28 20.07
C SER A 44 -0.28 15.09 21.11
N GLY A 45 -0.60 16.18 21.81
CA GLY A 45 -1.64 16.19 22.82
C GLY A 45 -2.28 17.57 22.90
N SER A 46 -3.56 17.60 23.24
CA SER A 46 -4.30 18.83 23.56
C SER A 46 -5.18 18.59 24.79
N ARG A 47 -5.36 19.64 25.58
CA ARG A 47 -6.19 19.64 26.80
C ARG A 47 -7.18 20.79 26.73
N GLY A 48 -8.41 20.55 27.20
CA GLY A 48 -9.47 21.56 27.20
C GLY A 48 -10.84 20.94 27.37
N ASN A 49 -11.82 21.38 26.62
CA ASN A 49 -13.17 20.77 26.62
C ASN A 49 -13.13 19.30 26.15
N GLU A 50 -12.14 18.94 25.34
CA GLU A 50 -11.82 17.59 24.92
C GLU A 50 -10.32 17.37 25.03
N ASP A 51 -9.94 16.36 25.78
CA ASP A 51 -8.56 15.91 25.85
C ASP A 51 -8.27 14.98 24.69
N ARG A 52 -7.16 15.22 23.97
CA ARG A 52 -6.76 14.39 22.83
C ARG A 52 -5.28 14.05 22.95
N ASP A 53 -4.98 12.79 22.74
CA ASP A 53 -3.62 12.26 22.65
C ASP A 53 -3.47 11.47 21.38
N PHE A 54 -2.33 11.63 20.74
CA PHE A 54 -1.94 10.88 19.55
C PHE A 54 -0.46 10.52 19.62
N TYR A 55 -0.13 9.28 19.32
CA TYR A 55 1.24 8.89 19.02
C TYR A 55 1.30 8.04 17.75
N SER A 56 2.42 8.10 17.06
CA SER A 56 2.77 7.17 16.01
C SER A 56 4.26 6.90 15.96
N LEU A 57 4.61 5.69 15.56
CA LEU A 57 5.97 5.26 15.26
C LEU A 57 5.97 4.63 13.87
N ASN A 58 6.93 5.05 13.04
CA ASN A 58 7.13 4.52 11.71
C ASN A 58 8.59 4.10 11.57
N LEU A 59 8.82 2.90 11.11
CA LEU A 59 10.12 2.35 10.78
C LEU A 59 10.10 1.87 9.33
N ARG A 60 11.15 2.21 8.60
CA ARG A 60 11.42 1.63 7.29
C ARG A 60 12.88 1.22 7.22
N LEU A 61 13.13 0.03 6.71
CA LEU A 61 14.45 -0.51 6.40
C LEU A 61 14.44 -0.99 4.97
N ASP A 62 15.42 -0.59 4.17
CA ASP A 62 15.64 -1.07 2.81
C ASP A 62 17.05 -1.64 2.73
N ASN A 63 17.22 -2.75 2.05
CA ASN A 63 18.52 -3.33 1.73
C ASN A 63 18.49 -3.84 0.28
N ASN A 64 19.06 -3.05 -0.62
CA ASN A 64 18.99 -3.26 -2.06
C ASN A 64 20.38 -3.53 -2.64
N THR A 65 20.43 -4.52 -3.50
CA THR A 65 21.59 -4.88 -4.33
C THR A 65 21.21 -4.77 -5.80
N GLU A 66 22.15 -5.07 -6.70
CA GLU A 66 21.88 -5.10 -8.16
C GLU A 66 20.79 -6.13 -8.54
N ASN A 67 20.68 -7.22 -7.78
CA ASN A 67 19.80 -8.35 -8.11
C ASN A 67 18.62 -8.52 -7.15
N ILE A 68 18.64 -7.87 -5.99
CA ILE A 68 17.62 -8.06 -4.95
C ILE A 68 17.26 -6.70 -4.35
N GLU A 69 15.98 -6.41 -4.31
CA GLU A 69 15.41 -5.36 -3.46
C GLU A 69 14.71 -6.01 -2.27
N SER A 70 14.98 -5.51 -1.08
CA SER A 70 14.25 -5.95 0.12
C SER A 70 13.92 -4.78 1.00
N PHE A 71 12.73 -4.80 1.60
CA PHE A 71 12.34 -3.78 2.54
C PHE A 71 11.40 -4.30 3.63
N LEU A 72 11.45 -3.63 4.77
CA LEU A 72 10.55 -3.79 5.89
C LEU A 72 9.94 -2.44 6.24
N ILE A 73 8.63 -2.40 6.36
CA ILE A 73 7.87 -1.25 6.86
C ILE A 73 7.17 -1.70 8.13
N ALA A 74 7.31 -0.95 9.22
CA ALA A 74 6.54 -1.15 10.43
C ALA A 74 5.98 0.19 10.92
N GLN A 75 4.68 0.21 11.16
CA GLN A 75 3.96 1.41 11.57
C GLN A 75 3.01 1.05 12.72
N THR A 76 2.95 1.90 13.72
CA THR A 76 1.92 1.82 14.75
C THR A 76 1.43 3.22 15.12
N SER A 77 0.14 3.33 15.38
CA SER A 77 -0.44 4.59 15.84
C SER A 77 -1.61 4.36 16.77
N GLU A 78 -1.76 5.24 17.76
CA GLU A 78 -2.91 5.25 18.65
C GLU A 78 -3.42 6.68 18.84
N ARG A 79 -4.73 6.82 18.87
CA ARG A 79 -5.39 8.08 19.20
C ARG A 79 -6.40 7.86 20.32
N LYS A 80 -6.36 8.76 21.30
CA LYS A 80 -7.33 8.82 22.39
C LYS A 80 -8.05 10.15 22.39
N LYS A 81 -9.31 10.11 22.83
CA LYS A 81 -10.15 11.28 23.13
C LYS A 81 -10.78 11.06 24.50
N ASN A 82 -10.51 11.97 25.45
CA ASN A 82 -10.97 11.84 26.85
C ASN A 82 -10.65 10.45 27.43
N GLU A 83 -9.38 10.00 27.27
CA GLU A 83 -8.85 8.69 27.68
C GLU A 83 -9.42 7.48 26.91
N ILE A 84 -10.47 7.67 26.12
CA ILE A 84 -11.08 6.61 25.32
C ILE A 84 -10.29 6.47 24.00
N LYS A 85 -9.89 5.25 23.70
CA LYS A 85 -9.22 4.91 22.43
C LYS A 85 -10.19 5.10 21.26
N THR A 86 -9.81 5.91 20.27
CA THR A 86 -10.60 6.22 19.06
C THR A 86 -9.94 5.74 17.78
N SER A 87 -8.66 5.35 17.84
CA SER A 87 -7.93 4.69 16.77
C SER A 87 -6.80 3.88 17.38
N ASP A 88 -6.56 2.69 16.86
CA ASP A 88 -5.43 1.81 17.21
C ASP A 88 -5.09 1.02 15.95
N SER A 89 -3.89 1.20 15.41
CA SER A 89 -3.48 0.50 14.22
C SER A 89 -2.02 0.08 14.30
N THR A 90 -1.75 -1.12 13.82
CA THR A 90 -0.40 -1.64 13.60
C THR A 90 -0.35 -2.22 12.20
N PHE A 91 0.75 -1.96 11.51
CA PHE A 91 1.01 -2.47 10.17
C PHE A 91 2.49 -2.86 10.08
N VAL A 92 2.75 -4.08 9.65
CA VAL A 92 4.10 -4.57 9.36
C VAL A 92 4.07 -5.22 7.98
N HIS A 93 4.96 -4.82 7.10
CA HIS A 93 5.07 -5.40 5.76
C HIS A 93 6.54 -5.63 5.42
N GLY A 94 6.87 -6.86 5.09
CA GLY A 94 8.17 -7.25 4.55
C GLY A 94 8.03 -7.72 3.11
N ARG A 95 8.94 -7.28 2.23
CA ARG A 95 8.97 -7.72 0.83
C ARG A 95 10.38 -8.00 0.37
N LEU A 96 10.50 -9.04 -0.43
CA LEU A 96 11.71 -9.46 -1.11
C LEU A 96 11.42 -9.58 -2.60
N ILE A 97 12.24 -8.93 -3.44
CA ILE A 97 12.07 -8.87 -4.88
C ILE A 97 13.37 -9.31 -5.53
N PHE A 98 13.30 -10.34 -6.34
CA PHE A 98 14.40 -10.82 -7.17
C PHE A 98 14.31 -10.14 -8.54
N LEU A 99 15.28 -9.26 -8.80
CA LEU A 99 15.40 -8.56 -10.07
C LEU A 99 16.11 -9.46 -11.06
N ASN A 100 15.53 -9.66 -12.21
CA ASN A 100 16.17 -10.35 -13.32
C ASN A 100 16.64 -9.32 -14.36
N GLU A 101 17.64 -9.64 -15.16
CA GLU A 101 18.05 -8.83 -16.32
C GLU A 101 16.92 -8.69 -17.36
N THR A 102 15.87 -9.47 -17.20
CA THR A 102 14.68 -9.46 -18.04
C THR A 102 13.65 -8.46 -17.51
N ARG A 103 12.54 -8.31 -18.24
CA ARG A 103 11.39 -7.50 -17.79
C ARG A 103 10.61 -8.09 -16.61
N PHE A 104 11.00 -9.27 -16.12
CA PHE A 104 10.30 -10.00 -15.09
C PHE A 104 11.04 -9.89 -13.76
N SER A 105 10.32 -9.69 -12.67
CA SER A 105 10.82 -9.79 -11.30
C SER A 105 9.91 -10.73 -10.51
N THR A 106 10.49 -11.50 -9.60
CA THR A 106 9.73 -12.37 -8.70
C THR A 106 9.64 -11.72 -7.33
N GLU A 107 8.48 -11.71 -6.72
CA GLU A 107 8.21 -11.04 -5.45
C GLU A 107 7.67 -12.01 -4.41
N PHE A 108 8.14 -11.87 -3.15
CA PHE A 108 7.59 -12.51 -1.97
C PHE A 108 7.29 -11.45 -0.93
N PHE A 109 6.16 -11.56 -0.25
CA PHE A 109 5.82 -10.62 0.80
C PHE A 109 5.04 -11.27 1.94
N VAL A 110 5.21 -10.68 3.11
CA VAL A 110 4.44 -10.99 4.31
C VAL A 110 3.89 -9.69 4.86
N GLN A 111 2.69 -9.73 5.43
CA GLN A 111 2.06 -8.56 6.02
C GLN A 111 1.28 -8.96 7.26
N HIS A 112 1.40 -8.16 8.31
CA HIS A 112 0.53 -8.20 9.48
C HIS A 112 -0.15 -6.85 9.65
N SER A 113 -1.45 -6.86 9.86
CA SER A 113 -2.24 -5.65 10.10
C SER A 113 -3.17 -5.85 11.29
N LYS A 114 -3.25 -4.86 12.16
CA LYS A 114 -4.23 -4.79 13.25
C LYS A 114 -4.96 -3.46 13.17
N ASN A 115 -6.28 -3.49 13.14
CA ASN A 115 -7.08 -2.27 13.13
C ASN A 115 -8.50 -2.49 13.65
N PRO A 116 -8.71 -2.55 14.97
CA PRO A 116 -10.02 -2.82 15.57
C PRO A 116 -11.04 -1.68 15.36
N PHE A 117 -10.65 -0.57 14.75
CA PHE A 117 -11.54 0.56 14.40
C PHE A 117 -11.97 0.55 12.93
N ARG A 118 -11.60 -0.52 12.20
CA ARG A 118 -12.05 -0.81 10.84
C ARG A 118 -12.86 -2.12 10.82
N SER A 119 -12.86 -2.83 9.73
CA SER A 119 -13.68 -4.03 9.54
C SER A 119 -13.08 -5.32 10.11
N PHE A 120 -11.82 -5.31 10.56
CA PHE A 120 -11.10 -6.48 11.06
C PHE A 120 -10.29 -6.16 12.32
N LEU A 121 -10.09 -7.17 13.19
CA LEU A 121 -9.20 -7.09 14.34
C LEU A 121 -7.75 -7.27 13.91
N THR A 122 -7.46 -8.41 13.29
CA THR A 122 -6.14 -8.73 12.73
C THR A 122 -6.27 -9.30 11.33
N ARG A 123 -5.21 -9.11 10.53
CA ARG A 123 -5.09 -9.69 9.19
C ARG A 123 -3.63 -10.01 8.91
N ASP A 124 -3.37 -11.26 8.60
CA ASP A 124 -2.09 -11.78 8.18
C ASP A 124 -2.14 -12.18 6.71
N VAL A 125 -1.12 -11.81 5.95
CA VAL A 125 -1.03 -12.09 4.52
C VAL A 125 0.34 -12.63 4.18
N LEU A 126 0.37 -13.71 3.43
CA LEU A 126 1.56 -14.25 2.78
C LEU A 126 1.30 -14.29 1.28
N GLY A 127 2.20 -13.76 0.48
CA GLY A 127 2.03 -13.74 -0.96
C GLY A 127 3.31 -13.89 -1.75
N PHE A 128 3.15 -14.36 -2.97
CA PHE A 128 4.20 -14.38 -3.98
C PHE A 128 3.64 -14.01 -5.34
N GLY A 129 4.50 -13.49 -6.21
CA GLY A 129 4.05 -13.08 -7.53
C GLY A 129 5.18 -12.79 -8.49
N THR A 130 4.79 -12.39 -9.69
CA THR A 130 5.67 -11.93 -10.73
C THR A 130 5.22 -10.55 -11.18
N ARG A 131 6.18 -9.66 -11.34
CA ARG A 131 6.00 -8.32 -11.88
C ARG A 131 6.61 -8.25 -13.28
N ILE A 132 5.91 -7.59 -14.16
CA ILE A 132 6.33 -7.34 -15.55
C ILE A 132 6.52 -5.84 -15.73
N ASN A 133 7.72 -5.39 -16.02
CA ASN A 133 8.01 -4.02 -16.40
C ASN A 133 7.72 -3.86 -17.90
N ILE A 134 6.63 -3.17 -18.22
CA ILE A 134 6.24 -2.88 -19.62
C ILE A 134 7.20 -1.83 -20.21
N ASP A 135 7.43 -0.78 -19.42
CA ASP A 135 8.43 0.25 -19.64
C ASP A 135 8.92 0.82 -18.28
N ASP A 136 9.67 1.92 -18.29
CA ASP A 136 10.23 2.52 -17.07
C ASP A 136 9.16 3.03 -16.10
N SER A 137 7.98 3.37 -16.60
CA SER A 137 6.86 3.94 -15.83
C SER A 137 5.76 2.93 -15.52
N THR A 138 5.50 2.00 -16.44
CA THR A 138 4.34 1.10 -16.42
C THR A 138 4.71 -0.30 -15.98
N LYS A 139 4.02 -0.83 -14.99
CA LYS A 139 4.27 -2.16 -14.44
C LYS A 139 2.94 -2.87 -14.17
N ILE A 140 2.95 -4.19 -14.38
CA ILE A 140 1.81 -5.08 -14.10
C ILE A 140 2.33 -6.22 -13.22
N GLY A 141 1.62 -6.52 -12.14
CA GLY A 141 1.93 -7.65 -11.27
C GLY A 141 0.79 -8.66 -11.23
N PHE A 142 1.18 -9.92 -11.09
CA PHE A 142 0.30 -11.06 -10.90
C PHE A 142 0.84 -11.92 -9.76
N GLY A 143 -0.02 -12.34 -8.85
CA GLY A 143 0.40 -13.15 -7.74
C GLY A 143 -0.74 -13.94 -7.12
N LEU A 144 -0.35 -14.76 -6.16
CA LEU A 144 -1.23 -15.51 -5.27
C LEU A 144 -0.92 -15.07 -3.84
N LEU A 145 -1.92 -15.02 -3.01
CA LEU A 145 -1.76 -14.77 -1.58
C LEU A 145 -2.75 -15.59 -0.78
N THR A 146 -2.36 -15.90 0.45
CA THR A 146 -3.23 -16.38 1.51
C THR A 146 -3.46 -15.25 2.49
N GLU A 147 -4.67 -15.14 2.98
CA GLU A 147 -5.11 -14.12 3.92
C GLU A 147 -5.86 -14.77 5.07
N ASP A 148 -5.33 -14.63 6.29
CA ASP A 148 -5.95 -15.03 7.53
C ASP A 148 -6.49 -13.76 8.20
N GLU A 149 -7.79 -13.67 8.38
CA GLU A 149 -8.45 -12.50 8.95
C GLU A 149 -9.31 -12.87 10.16
N GLU A 150 -9.13 -12.15 11.25
CA GLU A 150 -10.01 -12.18 12.42
C GLU A 150 -10.91 -10.93 12.38
N ASP A 151 -12.22 -11.16 12.40
CA ASP A 151 -13.21 -10.07 12.44
C ASP A 151 -13.33 -9.46 13.85
N LEU A 152 -14.12 -8.40 13.98
CA LEU A 152 -14.34 -7.73 15.27
C LEU A 152 -15.13 -8.58 16.29
N GLN A 153 -15.71 -9.68 15.89
CA GLN A 153 -16.43 -10.65 16.72
C GLN A 153 -15.56 -11.83 17.15
N GLY A 154 -14.30 -11.90 16.64
CA GLY A 154 -13.38 -12.98 16.92
C GLY A 154 -13.59 -14.22 16.02
N ASN A 155 -14.30 -14.09 14.89
CA ASN A 155 -14.39 -15.16 13.92
C ASN A 155 -13.17 -15.10 12.99
N GLU A 156 -12.55 -16.25 12.77
CA GLU A 156 -11.41 -16.41 11.87
C GLU A 156 -11.89 -16.85 10.48
N SER A 157 -11.24 -16.36 9.45
CA SER A 157 -11.46 -16.73 8.06
C SER A 157 -10.16 -16.79 7.29
N ASP A 158 -9.96 -17.87 6.54
CA ASP A 158 -8.85 -18.10 5.62
C ASP A 158 -9.33 -17.92 4.20
N THR A 159 -8.61 -17.14 3.39
CA THR A 159 -8.99 -16.90 2.00
C THR A 159 -7.77 -16.92 1.10
N GLU A 160 -7.83 -17.71 0.04
CA GLU A 160 -6.85 -17.64 -1.06
C GLU A 160 -7.31 -16.63 -2.11
N ARG A 161 -6.41 -15.76 -2.54
CA ARG A 161 -6.72 -14.71 -3.52
C ARG A 161 -5.71 -14.67 -4.66
N LEU A 162 -6.20 -14.41 -5.86
CA LEU A 162 -5.37 -13.86 -6.92
C LEU A 162 -5.08 -12.39 -6.62
N SER A 163 -3.88 -11.92 -6.90
CA SER A 163 -3.53 -10.51 -6.82
C SER A 163 -3.10 -10.02 -8.20
N ILE A 164 -3.83 -9.06 -8.73
CA ILE A 164 -3.51 -8.40 -9.98
C ILE A 164 -3.35 -6.93 -9.67
N TYR A 165 -2.21 -6.35 -10.05
CA TYR A 165 -2.02 -4.92 -9.91
C TYR A 165 -1.44 -4.28 -11.16
N PHE A 166 -1.77 -3.01 -11.32
CA PHE A 166 -1.25 -2.14 -12.35
C PHE A 166 -0.74 -0.87 -11.68
N THR A 167 0.47 -0.43 -12.03
CA THR A 167 0.99 0.87 -11.60
C THR A 167 1.60 1.59 -12.79
N ASP A 168 1.36 2.89 -12.84
CA ASP A 168 1.88 3.75 -13.87
C ASP A 168 2.22 5.15 -13.33
N LYS A 169 3.28 5.75 -13.87
CA LYS A 169 3.74 7.09 -13.52
C LYS A 169 3.86 7.92 -14.80
N TYR A 170 3.13 9.02 -14.86
CA TYR A 170 3.12 9.94 -16.00
C TYR A 170 3.65 11.30 -15.61
N THR A 171 4.62 11.81 -16.33
CA THR A 171 4.98 13.22 -16.31
C THR A 171 4.05 13.97 -17.26
N LEU A 172 3.09 14.71 -16.71
CA LEU A 172 2.09 15.47 -17.47
C LEU A 172 2.67 16.79 -17.98
N ALA A 173 3.59 17.39 -17.21
CA ALA A 173 4.34 18.59 -17.55
C ALA A 173 5.69 18.53 -16.82
N GLU A 174 6.63 19.46 -17.13
CA GLU A 174 7.96 19.50 -16.51
C GLU A 174 7.95 19.49 -14.97
N ASN A 175 6.84 19.90 -14.38
CA ASN A 175 6.68 20.03 -12.93
C ASN A 175 5.43 19.32 -12.40
N ILE A 176 4.82 18.42 -13.17
CA ILE A 176 3.58 17.73 -12.79
C ILE A 176 3.71 16.24 -13.09
N ASP A 177 3.70 15.45 -12.04
CA ASP A 177 3.73 13.98 -12.12
C ASP A 177 2.40 13.40 -11.58
N LEU A 178 1.83 12.47 -12.34
CA LEU A 178 0.67 11.67 -11.96
C LEU A 178 1.12 10.23 -11.74
N SER A 179 0.80 9.66 -10.59
CA SER A 179 0.93 8.22 -10.33
C SER A 179 -0.44 7.59 -10.15
N VAL A 180 -0.61 6.39 -10.69
CA VAL A 180 -1.84 5.60 -10.50
C VAL A 180 -1.45 4.18 -10.19
N THR A 181 -1.98 3.63 -9.11
CA THR A 181 -1.85 2.21 -8.79
C THR A 181 -3.22 1.63 -8.50
N THR A 182 -3.51 0.48 -9.08
CA THR A 182 -4.76 -0.26 -8.86
C THR A 182 -4.45 -1.69 -8.46
N TYR A 183 -5.24 -2.22 -7.54
CA TYR A 183 -5.23 -3.63 -7.17
C TYR A 183 -6.61 -4.24 -7.37
N TYR A 184 -6.64 -5.48 -7.84
CA TYR A 184 -7.82 -6.32 -7.88
C TYR A 184 -7.47 -7.72 -7.36
N GLN A 185 -8.16 -8.15 -6.30
CA GLN A 185 -7.83 -9.35 -5.53
C GLN A 185 -9.09 -10.20 -5.30
N PRO A 186 -9.55 -10.92 -6.33
CA PRO A 186 -10.66 -11.85 -6.17
C PRO A 186 -10.25 -13.06 -5.34
N SER A 187 -11.18 -13.60 -4.54
CA SER A 187 -11.06 -14.92 -3.94
C SER A 187 -11.02 -16.00 -5.01
N VAL A 188 -10.21 -17.03 -4.78
CA VAL A 188 -10.14 -18.20 -5.67
C VAL A 188 -11.41 -19.04 -5.55
N ASP A 189 -11.97 -19.13 -4.34
CA ASP A 189 -13.08 -20.01 -4.03
C ASP A 189 -14.44 -19.34 -4.26
N GLU A 190 -14.55 -18.03 -4.03
CA GLU A 190 -15.79 -17.30 -4.10
C GLU A 190 -15.70 -16.08 -5.04
N SER A 191 -16.23 -16.20 -6.26
CA SER A 191 -16.13 -15.17 -7.30
C SER A 191 -16.80 -13.82 -6.94
N LYS A 192 -17.66 -13.78 -5.93
CA LYS A 192 -18.30 -12.56 -5.45
C LYS A 192 -17.48 -11.86 -4.37
N ASP A 193 -16.55 -12.58 -3.73
CA ASP A 193 -15.62 -12.00 -2.77
C ASP A 193 -14.39 -11.48 -3.52
N TYR A 194 -14.24 -10.17 -3.54
CA TYR A 194 -13.07 -9.51 -4.09
C TYR A 194 -12.72 -8.26 -3.29
N LYS A 195 -11.45 -7.94 -3.26
CA LYS A 195 -10.93 -6.67 -2.77
C LYS A 195 -10.39 -5.87 -3.95
N ALA A 196 -10.70 -4.59 -3.99
CA ALA A 196 -10.18 -3.70 -5.02
C ALA A 196 -9.74 -2.38 -4.38
N SER A 197 -8.66 -1.82 -4.88
CA SER A 197 -8.23 -0.48 -4.49
C SER A 197 -7.67 0.30 -5.66
N ILE A 198 -7.78 1.61 -5.56
CA ILE A 198 -7.12 2.56 -6.42
C ILE A 198 -6.43 3.61 -5.57
N LEU A 199 -5.20 3.93 -5.94
CA LEU A 199 -4.45 5.04 -5.40
C LEU A 199 -4.02 5.91 -6.57
N ALA A 200 -4.38 7.19 -6.54
CA ALA A 200 -3.92 8.18 -7.50
C ALA A 200 -3.22 9.33 -6.77
N GLY A 201 -2.02 9.65 -7.19
CA GLY A 201 -1.20 10.74 -6.65
C GLY A 201 -0.88 11.75 -7.74
N LEU A 202 -1.02 13.04 -7.43
CA LEU A 202 -0.63 14.13 -8.30
C LEU A 202 0.37 15.01 -7.56
N ASN A 203 1.59 15.11 -8.09
CA ASN A 203 2.67 15.88 -7.50
C ASN A 203 2.98 17.11 -8.38
N PHE A 204 3.02 18.27 -7.76
CA PHE A 204 3.35 19.54 -8.38
C PHE A 204 4.62 20.10 -7.76
N SER A 205 5.71 20.20 -8.50
CA SER A 205 6.91 20.91 -8.10
C SER A 205 6.75 22.40 -8.44
N VAL A 206 6.40 23.20 -7.44
CA VAL A 206 6.20 24.65 -7.62
C VAL A 206 7.53 25.37 -7.84
N ASN A 207 8.56 24.94 -7.13
CA ASN A 207 9.95 25.42 -7.25
C ASN A 207 10.91 24.43 -6.57
N LYS A 208 12.21 24.75 -6.55
CA LYS A 208 13.26 23.87 -5.96
C LYS A 208 13.06 23.50 -4.49
N ASN A 209 12.18 24.17 -3.76
CA ASN A 209 11.98 24.01 -2.33
C ASN A 209 10.53 23.71 -1.93
N VAL A 210 9.60 23.69 -2.88
CA VAL A 210 8.16 23.53 -2.61
C VAL A 210 7.56 22.54 -3.59
N ASP A 211 7.08 21.43 -3.04
CA ASP A 211 6.28 20.43 -3.72
C ASP A 211 4.90 20.34 -3.07
N ILE A 212 3.88 20.17 -3.87
CA ILE A 212 2.49 19.95 -3.44
C ILE A 212 2.07 18.57 -3.94
N SER A 213 1.65 17.71 -3.01
CA SER A 213 1.14 16.38 -3.33
C SER A 213 -0.34 16.27 -2.98
N LEU A 214 -1.13 15.81 -3.93
CA LEU A 214 -2.53 15.45 -3.74
C LEU A 214 -2.65 13.94 -3.93
N GLN A 215 -3.31 13.27 -3.00
CA GLN A 215 -3.48 11.82 -3.05
C GLN A 215 -4.95 11.48 -2.82
N ILE A 216 -5.46 10.55 -3.62
CA ILE A 216 -6.81 9.99 -3.50
C ILE A 216 -6.67 8.49 -3.44
N SER A 217 -7.30 7.88 -2.45
CA SER A 217 -7.38 6.42 -2.28
C SER A 217 -8.81 5.98 -2.03
N SER A 218 -9.12 4.78 -2.51
CA SER A 218 -10.40 4.10 -2.28
C SER A 218 -10.13 2.63 -1.99
#